data_2102a45a33a54988ce4e06b271634370
#
_entry.id   2102a45a33a54988ce4e06b271634370
#
_cell.length_a   1.000
_cell.length_b   1.000
_cell.length_c   1.000
_cell.angle_alpha   90.00
_cell.angle_beta   90.00
_cell.angle_gamma   90.00
#
_symmetry.space_group_name_H-M   'P 1'
#
loop_
_entity.id
_entity.type
_entity.pdbx_description
1 polymer ?
#
loop_
_entity_poly.entity_id
_entity_poly.type
_entity_poly.pdbx_seq_one_letter_code
_entity_poly.pdbx_strand_id
1 'polypeptide(L)'
;MDRKPQTSNSLTPTASHANGKNRSVSQPGAIGGAVLKAARLSARLSRCELARTLGVGLTTIYAWETGSVPLYCVPYCVLLSLSQVLGRARARGASLTELLIASQCDLLIAATLDGTENYAEVPPLDPDTDCQNARNVLRWALTGAVPEPYCPYAPRQPLLAEKDALRFLAVAEGLARGEQGAPLAAFGAAILASADRQLNLLEVTAWPTR
;
A
#
# COMPACT_ATOMS: atom_id res chain seq x y z
N MET A 1 -14.51 10.30 -69.16
CA MET A 1 -13.45 9.75 -68.25
C MET A 1 -13.36 10.66 -67.02
N ASP A 2 -14.24 10.37 -66.05
CA ASP A 2 -14.40 11.20 -64.85
C ASP A 2 -13.55 10.65 -63.73
N ARG A 3 -12.62 11.45 -63.24
CA ARG A 3 -11.85 11.17 -62.01
C ARG A 3 -12.49 11.91 -60.84
N LYS A 4 -13.07 11.14 -59.95
CA LYS A 4 -13.55 11.60 -58.63
C LYS A 4 -12.39 11.93 -57.73
N PRO A 5 -12.38 13.01 -56.95
CA PRO A 5 -11.40 13.26 -55.93
C PRO A 5 -11.72 12.47 -54.64
N GLN A 6 -10.73 11.78 -54.09
CA GLN A 6 -10.80 11.14 -52.80
C GLN A 6 -10.62 12.18 -51.69
N THR A 7 -11.60 12.30 -50.82
CA THR A 7 -11.53 13.07 -49.58
C THR A 7 -10.80 12.25 -48.53
N SER A 8 -9.63 12.67 -48.14
CA SER A 8 -8.85 12.14 -47.01
C SER A 8 -9.47 12.65 -45.71
N ASN A 9 -10.15 11.75 -44.99
CA ASN A 9 -10.54 11.96 -43.59
C ASN A 9 -9.33 11.80 -42.68
N SER A 10 -8.78 12.89 -42.22
CA SER A 10 -7.80 12.93 -41.13
C SER A 10 -8.54 12.78 -39.82
N LEU A 11 -8.56 11.57 -39.28
CA LEU A 11 -8.95 11.27 -37.90
C LEU A 11 -7.79 11.67 -36.97
N THR A 12 -7.89 12.82 -36.37
CA THR A 12 -7.07 13.18 -35.21
C THR A 12 -7.49 12.32 -34.00
N PRO A 13 -6.60 11.57 -33.38
CA PRO A 13 -6.94 10.92 -32.12
C PRO A 13 -6.98 11.96 -31.01
N THR A 14 -8.19 12.27 -30.56
CA THR A 14 -8.39 13.03 -29.31
C THR A 14 -7.79 12.26 -28.17
N ALA A 15 -6.67 12.75 -27.64
CA ALA A 15 -6.08 12.25 -26.43
C ALA A 15 -7.07 12.50 -25.28
N SER A 16 -7.83 11.46 -24.95
CA SER A 16 -8.66 11.41 -23.76
C SER A 16 -7.74 11.39 -22.54
N HIS A 17 -7.57 12.56 -21.90
CA HIS A 17 -7.05 12.64 -20.55
C HIS A 17 -8.01 11.87 -19.64
N ALA A 18 -7.74 10.59 -19.44
CA ALA A 18 -8.34 9.80 -18.37
C ALA A 18 -7.84 10.35 -17.03
N ASN A 19 -8.56 11.33 -16.56
CA ASN A 19 -8.46 11.93 -15.24
C ASN A 19 -8.75 10.84 -14.21
N GLY A 20 -7.83 10.66 -13.24
CA GLY A 20 -7.89 9.62 -12.20
C GLY A 20 -9.12 9.73 -11.32
N LYS A 21 -10.19 9.09 -11.74
CA LYS A 21 -11.43 8.97 -10.96
C LYS A 21 -11.69 7.52 -10.59
N ASN A 22 -11.86 7.33 -9.29
CA ASN A 22 -12.35 6.13 -8.59
C ASN A 22 -11.41 4.90 -8.63
N ARG A 23 -10.48 4.85 -7.67
CA ARG A 23 -10.11 3.56 -7.10
C ARG A 23 -11.32 3.08 -6.29
N SER A 24 -12.19 2.33 -6.92
CA SER A 24 -13.38 1.76 -6.26
C SER A 24 -13.04 0.58 -5.35
N VAL A 25 -11.83 0.04 -5.45
CA VAL A 25 -11.33 -1.09 -4.66
C VAL A 25 -9.84 -0.87 -4.41
N SER A 26 -9.39 -1.16 -3.19
CA SER A 26 -7.98 -1.11 -2.81
C SER A 26 -7.19 -2.24 -3.47
N GLN A 27 -5.95 -1.97 -3.87
CA GLN A 27 -5.04 -3.03 -4.31
C GLN A 27 -4.57 -3.83 -3.10
N PRO A 28 -4.52 -5.17 -3.16
CA PRO A 28 -4.17 -6.01 -2.01
C PRO A 28 -2.74 -5.78 -1.48
N GLY A 29 -1.83 -5.23 -2.28
CA GLY A 29 -0.45 -4.89 -1.91
C GLY A 29 -0.18 -3.38 -1.87
N ALA A 30 -1.18 -2.55 -1.61
CA ALA A 30 -1.06 -1.09 -1.71
C ALA A 30 0.00 -0.50 -0.77
N ILE A 31 0.12 -1.03 0.44
CA ILE A 31 1.07 -0.55 1.45
C ILE A 31 2.49 -0.97 1.08
N GLY A 32 2.73 -2.27 0.88
CA GLY A 32 4.04 -2.78 0.50
C GLY A 32 4.56 -2.16 -0.79
N GLY A 33 3.67 -1.97 -1.77
CA GLY A 33 4.00 -1.31 -3.02
C GLY A 33 4.40 0.16 -2.82
N ALA A 34 3.70 0.89 -1.96
CA ALA A 34 4.01 2.28 -1.65
C ALA A 34 5.34 2.41 -0.88
N VAL A 35 5.59 1.52 0.10
CA VAL A 35 6.87 1.43 0.84
C VAL A 35 8.02 1.13 -0.13
N LEU A 36 7.89 0.09 -0.95
CA LEU A 36 8.91 -0.27 -1.94
C LEU A 36 9.22 0.88 -2.90
N LYS A 37 8.18 1.54 -3.43
CA LYS A 37 8.34 2.68 -4.32
C LYS A 37 9.06 3.84 -3.63
N ALA A 38 8.69 4.18 -2.40
CA ALA A 38 9.32 5.25 -1.63
C ALA A 38 10.80 4.93 -1.36
N ALA A 39 11.10 3.70 -0.94
CA ALA A 39 12.45 3.21 -0.70
C ALA A 39 13.32 3.30 -1.97
N ARG A 40 12.83 2.81 -3.11
CA ARG A 40 13.55 2.90 -4.39
C ARG A 40 13.82 4.36 -4.79
N LEU A 41 12.83 5.24 -4.66
CA LEU A 41 12.99 6.66 -4.99
C LEU A 41 13.98 7.35 -4.05
N SER A 42 14.00 7.01 -2.77
CA SER A 42 14.97 7.53 -1.81
C SER A 42 16.40 7.11 -2.15
N ALA A 43 16.55 5.89 -2.69
CA ALA A 43 17.81 5.36 -3.22
C ALA A 43 18.22 5.94 -4.58
N ARG A 44 17.36 6.76 -5.20
CA ARG A 44 17.54 7.31 -6.56
C ARG A 44 17.69 6.22 -7.64
N LEU A 45 17.11 5.05 -7.41
CA LEU A 45 17.13 3.96 -8.39
C LEU A 45 15.93 4.07 -9.33
N SER A 46 16.16 3.86 -10.63
CA SER A 46 15.10 3.61 -11.59
C SER A 46 14.53 2.19 -11.41
N ARG A 47 13.31 1.95 -11.89
CA ARG A 47 12.75 0.59 -11.92
C ARG A 47 13.61 -0.37 -12.75
N CYS A 48 14.17 0.11 -13.86
CA CYS A 48 15.04 -0.68 -14.72
C CYS A 48 16.33 -1.12 -14.01
N GLU A 49 16.96 -0.23 -13.23
CA GLU A 49 18.16 -0.55 -12.46
C GLU A 49 17.85 -1.57 -11.38
N LEU A 50 16.74 -1.37 -10.63
CA LEU A 50 16.31 -2.31 -9.60
C LEU A 50 15.99 -3.68 -10.20
N ALA A 51 15.23 -3.74 -11.29
CA ALA A 51 14.88 -4.97 -12.00
C ALA A 51 16.13 -5.74 -12.47
N ARG A 52 17.06 -5.04 -13.12
CA ARG A 52 18.32 -5.62 -13.59
C ARG A 52 19.17 -6.17 -12.43
N THR A 53 19.27 -5.43 -11.33
CA THR A 53 20.06 -5.84 -10.17
C THR A 53 19.48 -7.06 -9.47
N LEU A 54 18.15 -7.18 -9.44
CA LEU A 54 17.46 -8.33 -8.87
C LEU A 54 17.30 -9.51 -9.82
N GLY A 55 17.60 -9.33 -11.11
CA GLY A 55 17.38 -10.36 -12.12
C GLY A 55 15.89 -10.64 -12.41
N VAL A 56 15.02 -9.65 -12.21
CA VAL A 56 13.56 -9.76 -12.44
C VAL A 56 13.10 -8.87 -13.60
N GLY A 57 11.90 -9.11 -14.10
CA GLY A 57 11.31 -8.28 -15.15
C GLY A 57 10.92 -6.87 -14.65
N LEU A 58 10.98 -5.88 -15.53
CA LEU A 58 10.50 -4.51 -15.23
C LEU A 58 9.03 -4.51 -14.82
N THR A 59 8.21 -5.32 -15.48
CA THR A 59 6.79 -5.51 -15.17
C THR A 59 6.57 -6.06 -13.76
N THR A 60 7.48 -6.90 -13.27
CA THR A 60 7.45 -7.46 -11.90
C THR A 60 7.65 -6.34 -10.87
N ILE A 61 8.66 -5.48 -11.05
CA ILE A 61 8.86 -4.32 -10.17
C ILE A 61 7.66 -3.39 -10.21
N TYR A 62 7.10 -3.16 -11.39
CA TYR A 62 5.89 -2.35 -11.54
C TYR A 62 4.70 -2.96 -10.79
N ALA A 63 4.49 -4.26 -10.92
CA ALA A 63 3.40 -4.98 -10.25
C ALA A 63 3.54 -4.92 -8.72
N TRP A 64 4.76 -5.05 -8.18
CA TRP A 64 5.02 -4.90 -6.76
C TRP A 64 4.74 -3.46 -6.27
N GLU A 65 5.25 -2.43 -6.98
CA GLU A 65 5.07 -1.03 -6.60
C GLU A 65 3.63 -0.52 -6.72
N THR A 66 2.84 -1.13 -7.60
CA THR A 66 1.40 -0.80 -7.72
C THR A 66 0.53 -1.59 -6.75
N GLY A 67 1.09 -2.61 -6.09
CA GLY A 67 0.37 -3.50 -5.19
C GLY A 67 -0.52 -4.53 -5.91
N SER A 68 -0.44 -4.62 -7.25
CA SER A 68 -1.18 -5.65 -8.01
C SER A 68 -0.65 -7.06 -7.74
N VAL A 69 0.64 -7.17 -7.39
CA VAL A 69 1.24 -8.36 -6.78
C VAL A 69 1.74 -7.94 -5.41
N PRO A 70 1.08 -8.38 -4.33
CA PRO A 70 1.46 -8.03 -2.96
C PRO A 70 2.83 -8.58 -2.58
N LEU A 71 3.55 -7.87 -1.71
CA LEU A 71 4.87 -8.32 -1.24
C LEU A 71 4.79 -9.62 -0.41
N TYR A 72 3.67 -9.91 0.24
CA TYR A 72 3.48 -11.19 0.95
C TYR A 72 3.40 -12.40 0.01
N CYS A 73 3.20 -12.19 -1.30
CA CYS A 73 3.30 -13.22 -2.33
C CYS A 73 4.72 -13.37 -2.89
N VAL A 74 5.67 -12.51 -2.49
CA VAL A 74 7.05 -12.54 -2.99
C VAL A 74 7.89 -13.50 -2.12
N PRO A 75 8.66 -14.43 -2.72
CA PRO A 75 9.51 -15.33 -1.94
C PRO A 75 10.46 -14.56 -1.02
N TYR A 76 10.66 -15.07 0.20
CA TYR A 76 11.50 -14.42 1.23
C TYR A 76 12.92 -14.13 0.75
N CYS A 77 13.53 -15.04 -0.02
CA CYS A 77 14.87 -14.82 -0.58
C CYS A 77 14.93 -13.62 -1.54
N VAL A 78 13.83 -13.33 -2.24
CA VAL A 78 13.73 -12.16 -3.13
C VAL A 78 13.55 -10.89 -2.29
N LEU A 79 12.73 -10.92 -1.23
CA LEU A 79 12.59 -9.80 -0.30
C LEU A 79 13.91 -9.48 0.40
N LEU A 80 14.66 -10.50 0.80
CA LEU A 80 15.99 -10.34 1.37
C LEU A 80 16.95 -9.69 0.37
N SER A 81 16.98 -10.16 -0.88
CA SER A 81 17.80 -9.56 -1.94
C SER A 81 17.40 -8.13 -2.22
N LEU A 82 16.08 -7.85 -2.25
CA LEU A 82 15.53 -6.52 -2.43
C LEU A 82 16.00 -5.56 -1.32
N SER A 83 15.90 -5.97 -0.04
CA SER A 83 16.36 -5.17 1.09
C SER A 83 17.86 -4.91 1.05
N GLN A 84 18.66 -5.90 0.64
CA GLN A 84 20.12 -5.76 0.49
C GLN A 84 20.49 -4.76 -0.63
N VAL A 85 19.82 -4.84 -1.79
CA VAL A 85 20.04 -3.90 -2.91
C VAL A 85 19.70 -2.48 -2.49
N LEU A 86 18.54 -2.29 -1.88
CA LEU A 86 18.09 -1.00 -1.40
C LEU A 86 18.98 -0.46 -0.28
N GLY A 87 19.39 -1.31 0.68
CA GLY A 87 20.28 -0.95 1.77
C GLY A 87 21.67 -0.50 1.28
N ARG A 88 22.25 -1.20 0.29
CA ARG A 88 23.52 -0.78 -0.35
C ARG A 88 23.39 0.59 -1.04
N ALA A 89 22.23 0.90 -1.60
CA ALA A 89 21.92 2.19 -2.19
C ALA A 89 21.51 3.25 -1.14
N ARG A 90 21.61 2.93 0.16
CA ARG A 90 21.23 3.81 1.30
C ARG A 90 19.79 4.29 1.23
N ALA A 91 18.89 3.43 0.76
CA ALA A 91 17.46 3.71 0.78
C ALA A 91 16.96 3.91 2.22
N ARG A 92 16.05 4.87 2.39
CA ARG A 92 15.33 5.05 3.66
C ARG A 92 14.11 4.11 3.68
N GLY A 93 13.81 3.55 4.84
CA GLY A 93 12.62 2.71 4.99
C GLY A 93 12.64 1.42 4.17
N ALA A 94 13.83 0.85 3.96
CA ALA A 94 14.04 -0.28 3.07
C ALA A 94 14.71 -1.49 3.75
N SER A 95 14.73 -1.52 5.08
CA SER A 95 15.17 -2.71 5.81
C SER A 95 14.24 -3.89 5.52
N LEU A 96 14.73 -5.10 5.68
CA LEU A 96 13.90 -6.30 5.53
C LEU A 96 12.71 -6.26 6.49
N THR A 97 12.92 -5.81 7.73
CA THR A 97 11.87 -5.64 8.74
C THR A 97 10.77 -4.70 8.26
N GLU A 98 11.11 -3.54 7.70
CA GLU A 98 10.12 -2.57 7.18
C GLU A 98 9.31 -3.14 6.02
N LEU A 99 9.95 -3.87 5.09
CA LEU A 99 9.27 -4.55 3.99
C LEU A 99 8.34 -5.66 4.50
N LEU A 100 8.77 -6.42 5.52
CA LEU A 100 7.95 -7.46 6.14
C LEU A 100 6.76 -6.86 6.89
N ILE A 101 6.94 -5.79 7.66
CA ILE A 101 5.86 -5.08 8.36
C ILE A 101 4.82 -4.58 7.34
N ALA A 102 5.26 -3.92 6.27
CA ALA A 102 4.36 -3.45 5.21
C ALA A 102 3.59 -4.60 4.56
N SER A 103 4.26 -5.72 4.33
CA SER A 103 3.68 -6.95 3.79
C SER A 103 2.62 -7.56 4.73
N GLN A 104 2.90 -7.58 6.03
CA GLN A 104 1.96 -8.06 7.05
C GLN A 104 0.74 -7.13 7.19
N CYS A 105 0.92 -5.82 7.08
CA CYS A 105 -0.19 -4.86 7.06
C CYS A 105 -1.10 -5.08 5.84
N ASP A 106 -0.53 -5.33 4.66
CA ASP A 106 -1.31 -5.67 3.46
C ASP A 106 -2.08 -6.98 3.66
N LEU A 107 -1.44 -8.02 4.20
CA LEU A 107 -2.08 -9.31 4.46
C LEU A 107 -3.23 -9.18 5.47
N LEU A 108 -3.04 -8.39 6.53
CA LEU A 108 -4.07 -8.12 7.52
C LEU A 108 -5.28 -7.43 6.89
N ILE A 109 -5.05 -6.40 6.07
CA ILE A 109 -6.13 -5.70 5.38
C ILE A 109 -6.85 -6.65 4.41
N ALA A 110 -6.12 -7.43 3.64
CA ALA A 110 -6.70 -8.39 2.71
C ALA A 110 -7.57 -9.41 3.45
N ALA A 111 -7.07 -10.05 4.50
CA ALA A 111 -7.81 -11.00 5.32
C ALA A 111 -9.09 -10.37 5.93
N THR A 112 -8.99 -9.13 6.40
CA THR A 112 -10.13 -8.38 6.95
C THR A 112 -11.20 -8.08 5.88
N LEU A 113 -10.77 -7.69 4.68
CA LEU A 113 -11.69 -7.35 3.60
C LEU A 113 -12.32 -8.58 2.95
N ASP A 114 -11.60 -9.69 2.89
CA ASP A 114 -12.12 -10.95 2.34
C ASP A 114 -13.06 -11.67 3.30
N GLY A 115 -13.09 -11.27 4.58
CA GLY A 115 -13.90 -11.90 5.61
C GLY A 115 -13.43 -13.32 5.95
N THR A 116 -12.17 -13.63 5.65
CA THR A 116 -11.55 -14.89 6.03
C THR A 116 -11.23 -14.85 7.53
N GLU A 117 -11.86 -15.69 8.32
CA GLU A 117 -11.63 -15.79 9.78
C GLU A 117 -10.22 -16.31 10.14
N ASN A 118 -9.38 -16.61 9.14
CA ASN A 118 -8.05 -17.17 9.29
C ASN A 118 -6.97 -16.11 9.58
N TYR A 119 -7.25 -15.22 10.52
CA TYR A 119 -6.22 -14.31 11.06
C TYR A 119 -5.08 -15.06 11.78
N ALA A 120 -5.28 -16.34 12.09
CA ALA A 120 -4.28 -17.18 12.75
C ALA A 120 -3.00 -17.42 11.91
N GLU A 121 -3.08 -17.22 10.59
CA GLU A 121 -1.92 -17.34 9.68
C GLU A 121 -1.08 -16.08 9.55
N VAL A 122 -1.57 -14.94 10.07
CA VAL A 122 -0.76 -13.72 10.10
C VAL A 122 0.28 -13.87 11.23
N PRO A 123 1.58 -13.95 10.92
CA PRO A 123 2.61 -14.06 11.95
C PRO A 123 2.46 -12.90 12.96
N PRO A 124 2.54 -13.17 14.27
CA PRO A 124 2.47 -12.11 15.26
C PRO A 124 3.62 -11.12 15.03
N LEU A 125 3.27 -9.84 14.98
CA LEU A 125 4.25 -8.76 15.01
C LEU A 125 4.94 -8.77 16.37
N ASP A 126 6.25 -8.54 16.41
CA ASP A 126 6.97 -8.33 17.68
C ASP A 126 6.31 -7.17 18.45
N PRO A 127 5.79 -7.42 19.67
CA PRO A 127 4.96 -6.43 20.36
C PRO A 127 5.68 -5.11 20.67
N ASP A 128 7.00 -5.10 20.81
CA ASP A 128 7.70 -3.92 21.30
C ASP A 128 8.19 -2.97 20.18
N THR A 129 8.71 -3.51 19.08
CA THR A 129 9.32 -2.68 18.03
C THR A 129 8.46 -2.62 16.76
N ASP A 130 7.89 -3.75 16.38
CA ASP A 130 7.19 -3.86 15.10
C ASP A 130 5.78 -3.28 15.16
N CYS A 131 5.14 -3.29 16.35
CA CYS A 131 3.79 -2.74 16.53
C CYS A 131 3.72 -1.23 16.25
N GLN A 132 4.73 -0.45 16.68
CA GLN A 132 4.71 0.99 16.42
C GLN A 132 4.90 1.31 14.94
N ASN A 133 5.79 0.58 14.27
CA ASN A 133 6.00 0.72 12.82
C ASN A 133 4.76 0.29 12.03
N ALA A 134 4.14 -0.82 12.41
CA ALA A 134 2.89 -1.28 11.80
C ALA A 134 1.76 -0.26 11.96
N ARG A 135 1.60 0.32 13.16
CA ARG A 135 0.63 1.40 13.43
C ARG A 135 0.86 2.61 12.52
N ASN A 136 2.11 3.05 12.39
CA ASN A 136 2.46 4.20 11.55
C ASN A 136 2.13 3.94 10.07
N VAL A 137 2.41 2.72 9.61
CA VAL A 137 2.15 2.29 8.22
C VAL A 137 0.64 2.16 7.96
N LEU A 138 -0.11 1.53 8.89
CA LEU A 138 -1.57 1.43 8.81
C LEU A 138 -2.24 2.80 8.87
N ARG A 139 -1.76 3.67 9.76
CA ARG A 139 -2.23 5.06 9.83
C ARG A 139 -2.04 5.77 8.49
N TRP A 140 -0.87 5.64 7.88
CA TRP A 140 -0.65 6.19 6.54
C TRP A 140 -1.63 5.63 5.52
N ALA A 141 -1.84 4.31 5.51
CA ALA A 141 -2.78 3.67 4.60
C ALA A 141 -4.22 4.21 4.73
N LEU A 142 -4.64 4.53 5.95
CA LEU A 142 -5.99 5.02 6.26
C LEU A 142 -6.15 6.53 6.07
N THR A 143 -5.13 7.33 6.42
CA THR A 143 -5.27 8.79 6.56
C THR A 143 -4.41 9.60 5.60
N GLY A 144 -3.43 8.98 4.94
CA GLY A 144 -2.43 9.68 4.13
C GLY A 144 -1.28 10.30 4.94
N ALA A 145 -1.23 10.11 6.27
CA ALA A 145 -0.17 10.61 7.13
C ALA A 145 1.12 9.79 6.96
N VAL A 146 1.97 10.21 6.04
CA VAL A 146 3.20 9.49 5.65
C VAL A 146 4.19 9.44 6.81
N PRO A 147 4.68 8.24 7.21
CA PRO A 147 5.76 8.11 8.19
C PRO A 147 7.07 8.76 7.71
N GLU A 148 7.85 9.28 8.65
CA GLU A 148 9.08 10.04 8.36
C GLU A 148 10.05 9.33 7.41
N PRO A 149 10.35 8.02 7.56
CA PRO A 149 11.30 7.35 6.66
C PRO A 149 10.92 7.40 5.18
N TYR A 150 9.63 7.53 4.88
CA TYR A 150 9.11 7.53 3.51
C TYR A 150 8.91 8.93 2.93
N CYS A 151 8.99 9.98 3.76
CA CYS A 151 8.97 11.36 3.28
C CYS A 151 10.30 11.73 2.58
N PRO A 152 10.25 12.48 1.48
CA PRO A 152 9.10 13.04 0.75
C PRO A 152 8.60 12.15 -0.41
N TYR A 153 9.04 10.91 -0.50
CA TYR A 153 8.89 10.06 -1.70
C TYR A 153 7.55 9.35 -1.79
N ALA A 154 6.81 9.27 -0.69
CA ALA A 154 5.52 8.60 -0.62
C ALA A 154 4.35 9.56 -0.87
N PRO A 155 3.20 9.06 -1.38
CA PRO A 155 2.01 9.88 -1.60
C PRO A 155 1.40 10.31 -0.26
N ARG A 156 1.03 11.60 -0.15
CA ARG A 156 0.34 12.16 1.02
C ARG A 156 -1.19 12.03 0.88
N GLN A 157 -1.63 10.85 0.52
CA GLN A 157 -3.05 10.50 0.40
C GLN A 157 -3.26 9.09 0.94
N PRO A 158 -4.47 8.75 1.41
CA PRO A 158 -4.80 7.39 1.81
C PRO A 158 -4.45 6.38 0.71
N LEU A 159 -3.92 5.24 1.11
CA LEU A 159 -3.59 4.15 0.18
C LEU A 159 -4.81 3.26 -0.07
N LEU A 160 -5.70 3.17 0.92
CA LEU A 160 -6.95 2.43 0.82
C LEU A 160 -8.05 3.29 0.20
N ALA A 161 -8.94 2.66 -0.55
CA ALA A 161 -10.19 3.27 -0.95
C ALA A 161 -11.06 3.51 0.30
N GLU A 162 -11.84 4.58 0.32
CA GLU A 162 -12.67 4.96 1.47
C GLU A 162 -13.57 3.83 1.98
N LYS A 163 -14.25 3.12 1.07
CA LYS A 163 -15.10 1.98 1.39
C LYS A 163 -14.34 0.87 2.13
N ASP A 164 -13.14 0.56 1.66
CA ASP A 164 -12.30 -0.50 2.24
C ASP A 164 -11.72 -0.06 3.59
N ALA A 165 -11.35 1.21 3.71
CA ALA A 165 -10.88 1.80 4.98
C ALA A 165 -11.98 1.74 6.06
N LEU A 166 -13.22 2.13 5.72
CA LEU A 166 -14.36 2.07 6.64
C LEU A 166 -14.69 0.63 7.05
N ARG A 167 -14.65 -0.31 6.10
CA ARG A 167 -14.88 -1.73 6.38
C ARG A 167 -13.80 -2.30 7.29
N PHE A 168 -12.53 -1.98 7.02
CA PHE A 168 -11.40 -2.38 7.86
C PHE A 168 -11.55 -1.86 9.30
N LEU A 169 -11.90 -0.57 9.47
CA LEU A 169 -12.09 0.03 10.78
C LEU A 169 -13.26 -0.60 11.54
N ALA A 170 -14.37 -0.90 10.87
CA ALA A 170 -15.53 -1.54 11.50
C ALA A 170 -15.19 -2.94 12.04
N VAL A 171 -14.41 -3.74 11.29
CA VAL A 171 -13.94 -5.04 11.76
C VAL A 171 -12.95 -4.90 12.91
N ALA A 172 -11.99 -3.96 12.81
CA ALA A 172 -11.03 -3.68 13.88
C ALA A 172 -11.72 -3.27 15.18
N GLU A 173 -12.80 -2.50 15.11
CA GLU A 173 -13.62 -2.13 16.26
C GLU A 173 -14.34 -3.34 16.89
N GLY A 174 -14.89 -4.25 16.07
CA GLY A 174 -15.48 -5.51 16.55
C GLY A 174 -14.46 -6.38 17.28
N LEU A 175 -13.25 -6.51 16.72
CA LEU A 175 -12.13 -7.21 17.36
C LEU A 175 -11.73 -6.58 18.70
N ALA A 176 -11.68 -5.26 18.79
CA ALA A 176 -11.33 -4.54 20.02
C ALA A 176 -12.39 -4.72 21.12
N ARG A 177 -13.65 -4.95 20.76
CA ARG A 177 -14.73 -5.27 21.73
C ARG A 177 -14.70 -6.73 22.24
N GLY A 178 -13.78 -7.56 21.75
CA GLY A 178 -13.63 -8.95 22.19
C GLY A 178 -14.60 -9.93 21.51
N GLU A 179 -15.18 -9.53 20.38
CA GLU A 179 -16.06 -10.39 19.58
C GLU A 179 -15.30 -11.55 18.91
N GLN A 180 -13.97 -11.50 18.90
CA GLN A 180 -13.06 -12.54 18.42
C GLN A 180 -11.83 -12.62 19.33
N GLY A 181 -11.16 -13.78 19.42
CA GLY A 181 -10.15 -14.16 20.42
C GLY A 181 -9.05 -13.14 20.78
N ALA A 182 -8.56 -13.23 22.00
CA ALA A 182 -7.74 -12.25 22.72
C ALA A 182 -6.52 -11.62 22.00
N PRO A 183 -5.68 -12.31 21.19
CA PRO A 183 -4.52 -11.69 20.54
C PRO A 183 -4.92 -10.68 19.45
N LEU A 184 -6.03 -10.95 18.75
CA LEU A 184 -6.55 -10.07 17.70
C LEU A 184 -7.27 -8.86 18.28
N ALA A 185 -7.94 -9.02 19.44
CA ALA A 185 -8.55 -7.89 20.16
C ALA A 185 -7.49 -6.86 20.60
N ALA A 186 -6.31 -7.31 21.07
CA ALA A 186 -5.21 -6.41 21.42
C ALA A 186 -4.67 -5.66 20.20
N PHE A 187 -4.58 -6.32 19.04
CA PHE A 187 -4.15 -5.69 17.80
C PHE A 187 -5.20 -4.72 17.26
N GLY A 188 -6.48 -5.12 17.25
CA GLY A 188 -7.60 -4.24 16.89
C GLY A 188 -7.68 -3.01 17.79
N ALA A 189 -7.55 -3.16 19.11
CA ALA A 189 -7.48 -2.06 20.07
C ALA A 189 -6.28 -1.12 19.81
N ALA A 190 -5.14 -1.68 19.43
CA ALA A 190 -3.95 -0.91 19.10
C ALA A 190 -4.11 -0.07 17.83
N ILE A 191 -4.81 -0.62 16.81
CA ILE A 191 -5.15 0.10 15.57
C ILE A 191 -6.14 1.23 15.89
N LEU A 192 -7.20 0.95 16.66
CA LEU A 192 -8.20 1.94 17.03
C LEU A 192 -7.62 3.06 17.88
N ALA A 193 -6.78 2.76 18.86
CA ALA A 193 -6.10 3.78 19.66
C ALA A 193 -5.22 4.72 18.81
N SER A 194 -4.73 4.25 17.65
CA SER A 194 -4.01 5.10 16.69
C SER A 194 -4.95 5.85 15.74
N ALA A 195 -6.11 5.27 15.41
CA ALA A 195 -7.11 5.88 14.53
C ALA A 195 -8.00 6.89 15.29
N ASP A 196 -8.38 6.58 16.53
CA ASP A 196 -9.34 7.37 17.33
C ASP A 196 -8.84 8.77 17.66
N ARG A 197 -7.53 8.95 17.90
CA ARG A 197 -6.93 10.30 18.06
C ARG A 197 -7.00 11.15 16.80
N GLN A 198 -7.30 10.57 15.65
CA GLN A 198 -7.34 11.27 14.36
C GLN A 198 -8.72 11.28 13.71
N LEU A 199 -9.60 10.33 14.03
CA LEU A 199 -11.01 10.43 13.65
C LEU A 199 -11.66 11.65 14.32
N ASN A 200 -11.30 11.97 15.56
CA ASN A 200 -11.67 13.23 16.21
C ASN A 200 -11.06 14.49 15.54
N LEU A 201 -9.99 14.33 14.73
CA LEU A 201 -9.45 15.41 13.89
C LEU A 201 -10.04 15.40 12.48
N LEU A 202 -10.57 14.26 12.01
CA LEU A 202 -11.19 14.11 10.68
C LEU A 202 -12.67 14.54 10.66
N GLU A 203 -13.37 14.52 11.80
CA GLU A 203 -14.68 15.18 11.92
C GLU A 203 -14.61 16.71 11.68
N VAL A 204 -13.40 17.29 11.79
CA VAL A 204 -13.17 18.74 11.60
C VAL A 204 -12.68 19.08 10.19
N THR A 205 -12.11 18.12 9.44
CA THR A 205 -11.64 18.38 8.08
C THR A 205 -12.34 17.43 7.10
N ALA A 206 -13.51 17.90 6.66
CA ALA A 206 -14.36 17.30 5.65
C ALA A 206 -13.58 16.53 4.56
N TRP A 207 -13.90 15.25 4.42
CA TRP A 207 -13.79 14.59 3.13
C TRP A 207 -14.50 15.46 2.10
N PRO A 208 -13.88 15.76 0.95
CA PRO A 208 -14.57 16.53 -0.06
C PRO A 208 -15.79 15.75 -0.52
N THR A 209 -16.95 16.15 -0.01
CA THR A 209 -18.25 15.76 -0.54
C THR A 209 -18.34 16.25 -1.98
N ARG A 210 -18.27 15.34 -2.92
CA ARG A 210 -18.80 15.50 -4.28
C ARG A 210 -19.40 14.20 -4.78
#